data_26372de22756baa00e581a7899b8b792
#
_entry.id   26372de22756baa00e581a7899b8b792
#
_cell.length_a   1.000
_cell.length_b   1.000
_cell.length_c   1.000
_cell.angle_alpha   90.00
_cell.angle_beta   90.00
_cell.angle_gamma   90.00
#
_symmetry.space_group_name_H-M   'P 1'
#
loop_
_entity.id
_entity.type
_entity.pdbx_description
1 polymer ?
#
loop_
_entity_poly.entity_id
_entity_poly.type
_entity_poly.pdbx_seq_one_letter_code
_entity_poly.pdbx_strand_id
1 'polypeptide(L)'
;MRSNGNDPQPLRQVIERFVKLHRMQHRLDEVELMQAWERCFGAYIARATRSIDLASNGTLTVRIDSGPLKEECAMAKSDIVRRLNADLGRRVVTALVIR
;
A
#
# COMPACT_ATOMS: atom_id res chain seq x y z
N MET A 1 -38.06 18.88 -12.07
CA MET A 1 -37.71 18.80 -11.24
C MET A 1 -36.65 19.09 -10.76
N ARG A 2 -36.41 19.28 -10.38
CA ARG A 2 -35.61 19.67 -9.99
C ARG A 2 -34.96 19.16 -9.18
N SER A 3 -34.28 18.95 -9.10
CA SER A 3 -33.68 18.58 -8.33
C SER A 3 -33.01 18.96 -7.80
N ASN A 4 -32.69 18.99 -7.50
CA ASN A 4 -31.96 19.51 -7.19
C ASN A 4 -31.05 19.43 -6.27
N GLY A 5 -30.42 20.15 -5.81
CA GLY A 5 -29.47 20.19 -4.75
C GLY A 5 -29.95 19.63 -3.42
N ASN A 6 -31.22 19.49 -3.30
CA ASN A 6 -31.82 18.98 -2.07
C ASN A 6 -32.03 17.47 -2.09
N ASP A 7 -31.81 16.83 -3.22
CA ASP A 7 -31.93 15.39 -3.33
C ASP A 7 -30.60 14.74 -2.91
N PRO A 8 -30.57 13.96 -1.81
CA PRO A 8 -29.32 13.35 -1.36
C PRO A 8 -28.83 12.16 -2.20
N GLN A 9 -29.71 11.58 -3.04
CA GLN A 9 -29.37 10.36 -3.75
C GLN A 9 -28.26 10.55 -4.79
N PRO A 10 -28.26 11.61 -5.62
CA PRO A 10 -27.16 11.82 -6.56
C PRO A 10 -25.82 11.99 -5.85
N LEU A 11 -25.80 12.72 -4.74
CA LEU A 11 -24.58 12.91 -3.96
C LEU A 11 -24.11 11.59 -3.34
N ARG A 12 -25.05 10.82 -2.79
CA ARG A 12 -24.74 9.51 -2.21
C ARG A 12 -24.13 8.59 -3.26
N GLN A 13 -24.70 8.57 -4.46
CA GLN A 13 -24.19 7.74 -5.55
C GLN A 13 -22.77 8.11 -5.94
N VAL A 14 -22.47 9.40 -5.97
CA VAL A 14 -21.11 9.88 -6.28
C VAL A 14 -20.14 9.42 -5.19
N ILE A 15 -20.52 9.57 -3.92
CA ILE A 15 -19.70 9.16 -2.79
C ILE A 15 -19.46 7.65 -2.81
N GLU A 16 -20.52 6.88 -3.03
CA GLU A 16 -20.41 5.42 -3.10
C GLU A 16 -19.46 4.98 -4.22
N ARG A 17 -19.57 5.62 -5.36
CA ARG A 17 -18.70 5.33 -6.50
C ARG A 17 -17.26 5.68 -6.19
N PHE A 18 -17.05 6.83 -5.56
CA PHE A 18 -15.72 7.27 -5.16
C PHE A 18 -15.09 6.28 -4.19
N VAL A 19 -15.83 5.84 -3.17
CA VAL A 19 -15.33 4.88 -2.18
C VAL A 19 -14.99 3.56 -2.85
N LYS A 20 -15.83 3.10 -3.77
CA LYS A 20 -15.58 1.85 -4.48
C LYS A 20 -14.30 1.93 -5.31
N LEU A 21 -14.11 3.02 -6.05
CA LEU A 21 -12.91 3.21 -6.86
C LEU A 21 -11.66 3.31 -5.99
N HIS A 22 -11.78 4.00 -4.86
CA HIS A 22 -10.66 4.13 -3.92
C HIS A 22 -10.25 2.76 -3.36
N ARG A 23 -11.21 1.92 -3.02
CA ARG A 23 -10.92 0.57 -2.53
C ARG A 23 -10.28 -0.30 -3.59
N MET A 24 -10.74 -0.19 -4.83
CA MET A 24 -10.15 -0.93 -5.94
C MET A 24 -8.70 -0.51 -6.16
N GLN A 25 -8.42 0.79 -6.14
CA GLN A 25 -7.07 1.31 -6.29
C GLN A 25 -6.18 0.83 -5.15
N HIS A 26 -6.70 0.79 -3.93
CA HIS A 26 -5.96 0.33 -2.77
C HIS A 26 -5.53 -1.14 -2.92
N ARG A 27 -6.42 -1.99 -3.41
CA ARG A 27 -6.09 -3.40 -3.65
C ARG A 27 -5.04 -3.55 -4.73
N LEU A 28 -5.13 -2.76 -5.79
CA LEU A 28 -4.13 -2.77 -6.85
C LEU A 28 -2.78 -2.35 -6.30
N ASP A 29 -2.75 -1.33 -5.46
CA ASP A 29 -1.53 -0.86 -4.84
C ASP A 29 -0.87 -1.96 -3.99
N GLU A 30 -1.67 -2.71 -3.23
CA GLU A 30 -1.13 -3.81 -2.42
C GLU A 30 -0.51 -4.89 -3.30
N VAL A 31 -1.18 -5.28 -4.37
CA VAL A 31 -0.66 -6.29 -5.29
C VAL A 31 0.64 -5.80 -5.93
N GLU A 32 0.65 -4.55 -6.39
CA GLU A 32 1.85 -3.97 -6.99
C GLU A 32 3.00 -3.91 -6.00
N LEU A 33 2.71 -3.60 -4.73
CA LEU A 33 3.73 -3.54 -3.70
C LEU A 33 4.33 -4.91 -3.40
N MET A 34 3.52 -5.97 -3.40
CA MET A 34 4.03 -7.32 -3.23
C MET A 34 5.01 -7.68 -4.33
N GLN A 35 4.68 -7.33 -5.57
CA GLN A 35 5.55 -7.58 -6.71
C GLN A 35 6.81 -6.72 -6.66
N ALA A 36 6.66 -5.45 -6.30
CA ALA A 36 7.80 -4.54 -6.18
C ALA A 36 8.76 -4.98 -5.06
N TRP A 37 8.21 -5.52 -3.98
CA TRP A 37 9.02 -6.02 -2.87
C TRP A 37 10.00 -7.08 -3.36
N GLU A 38 9.52 -8.02 -4.14
CA GLU A 38 10.37 -9.07 -4.69
C GLU A 38 11.36 -8.52 -5.73
N ARG A 39 10.89 -7.62 -6.61
CA ARG A 39 11.77 -7.02 -7.63
C ARG A 39 12.90 -6.22 -7.00
N CYS A 40 12.60 -5.46 -5.97
CA CYS A 40 13.59 -4.56 -5.35
C CYS A 40 14.55 -5.29 -4.44
N PHE A 41 14.09 -6.33 -3.73
CA PHE A 41 14.87 -6.92 -2.64
C PHE A 41 15.19 -8.41 -2.83
N GLY A 42 14.64 -9.04 -3.84
CA GLY A 42 14.99 -10.39 -4.23
C GLY A 42 14.14 -11.48 -3.63
N ALA A 43 14.26 -12.67 -4.17
CA ALA A 43 13.43 -13.81 -3.80
C ALA A 43 13.70 -14.29 -2.38
N TYR A 44 14.93 -14.16 -1.89
CA TYR A 44 15.28 -14.60 -0.55
C TYR A 44 14.49 -13.84 0.51
N ILE A 45 14.49 -12.51 0.40
CA ILE A 45 13.73 -11.66 1.32
C ILE A 45 12.24 -11.86 1.13
N ALA A 46 11.79 -12.02 -0.11
CA ALA A 46 10.38 -12.26 -0.40
C ALA A 46 9.87 -13.53 0.26
N ARG A 47 10.67 -14.60 0.25
CA ARG A 47 10.28 -15.86 0.89
C ARG A 47 10.22 -15.75 2.40
N ALA A 48 11.04 -14.90 3.00
CA ALA A 48 11.01 -14.66 4.44
C ALA A 48 9.90 -13.71 4.86
N THR A 49 9.23 -13.10 3.90
CA THR A 49 8.15 -12.15 4.14
C THR A 49 6.84 -12.91 4.25
N ARG A 50 6.17 -12.75 5.38
CA ARG A 50 4.92 -13.44 5.68
C ARG A 50 3.72 -12.73 5.11
N SER A 51 3.69 -11.40 5.22
CA SER A 51 2.59 -10.61 4.72
C SER A 51 3.03 -9.17 4.48
N ILE A 52 2.32 -8.51 3.59
CA ILE A 52 2.49 -7.09 3.30
C ILE A 52 1.10 -6.47 3.32
N ASP A 53 0.91 -5.47 4.17
CA ASP A 53 -0.38 -4.79 4.33
C ASP A 53 -0.20 -3.30 4.19
N LEU A 54 -1.02 -2.68 3.35
CA LEU A 54 -0.99 -1.24 3.13
C LEU A 54 -2.20 -0.59 3.80
N ALA A 55 -1.95 0.33 4.72
CA ALA A 55 -3.03 1.09 5.34
C ALA A 55 -3.47 2.23 4.42
N SER A 56 -4.66 2.77 4.66
CA SER A 56 -5.22 3.84 3.84
C SER A 56 -4.38 5.12 3.88
N ASN A 57 -3.61 5.31 4.94
CA ASN A 57 -2.73 6.49 5.07
C ASN A 57 -1.35 6.29 4.43
N GLY A 58 -1.12 5.14 3.80
CA GLY A 58 0.16 4.85 3.14
C GLY A 58 1.18 4.14 4.01
N THR A 59 0.82 3.75 5.23
CA THR A 59 1.71 2.96 6.09
C THR A 59 1.74 1.51 5.60
N LEU A 60 2.93 1.04 5.25
CA LEU A 60 3.14 -0.34 4.83
C LEU A 60 3.65 -1.15 6.01
N THR A 61 2.94 -2.21 6.36
CA THR A 61 3.37 -3.14 7.40
C THR A 61 3.86 -4.43 6.74
N VAL A 62 5.10 -4.78 7.00
CA VAL A 62 5.72 -5.99 6.45
C VAL A 62 6.08 -6.92 7.61
N ARG A 63 5.59 -8.14 7.55
CA ARG A 63 5.90 -9.17 8.56
C ARG A 63 6.96 -10.10 8.01
N ILE A 64 8.06 -10.23 8.74
CA ILE A 64 9.23 -11.00 8.30
C ILE A 64 9.52 -12.09 9.33
N ASP A 65 9.73 -13.32 8.84
CA ASP A 65 9.94 -14.49 9.70
C ASP A 65 11.40 -14.68 10.14
N SER A 66 12.29 -13.79 9.74
CA SER A 66 13.70 -13.89 10.09
C SER A 66 14.10 -12.73 10.99
N GLY A 67 14.62 -13.02 12.18
CA GLY A 67 15.08 -11.99 13.10
C GLY A 67 16.16 -11.10 12.51
N PRO A 68 17.25 -11.67 11.94
CA PRO A 68 18.29 -10.86 11.31
C PRO A 68 17.79 -9.99 10.16
N LEU A 69 16.93 -10.54 9.30
CA LEU A 69 16.35 -9.75 8.19
C LEU A 69 15.45 -8.65 8.71
N LYS A 70 14.69 -8.95 9.76
CA LYS A 70 13.82 -7.95 10.38
C LYS A 70 14.63 -6.75 10.87
N GLU A 71 15.77 -7.00 11.51
CA GLU A 71 16.64 -5.93 11.98
C GLU A 71 17.23 -5.13 10.84
N GLU A 72 17.71 -5.81 9.79
CA GLU A 72 18.25 -5.12 8.63
C GLU A 72 17.22 -4.21 7.97
N CYS A 73 16.01 -4.72 7.79
CA CYS A 73 14.93 -3.93 7.20
C CYS A 73 14.55 -2.76 8.09
N ALA A 74 14.53 -2.96 9.41
CA ALA A 74 14.19 -1.90 10.35
C ALA A 74 15.22 -0.75 10.30
N MET A 75 16.47 -1.05 10.03
CA MET A 75 17.53 -0.03 9.92
C MET A 75 17.51 0.68 8.57
N ALA A 76 16.86 0.10 7.57
CA ALA A 76 16.86 0.63 6.20
C ALA A 76 15.49 1.17 5.77
N LYS A 77 14.62 1.52 6.71
CA LYS A 77 13.23 1.86 6.41
C LYS A 77 13.06 2.95 5.35
N SER A 78 13.79 4.06 5.50
CA SER A 78 13.63 5.16 4.56
C SER A 78 14.14 4.80 3.16
N ASP A 79 15.19 4.01 3.09
CA ASP A 79 15.72 3.52 1.82
C ASP A 79 14.71 2.57 1.14
N ILE A 80 14.12 1.69 1.92
CA ILE A 80 13.11 0.75 1.42
C ILE A 80 11.91 1.51 0.85
N VAL A 81 11.39 2.48 1.60
CA VAL A 81 10.26 3.30 1.15
C VAL A 81 10.59 3.99 -0.16
N ARG A 82 11.78 4.61 -0.23
CA ARG A 82 12.19 5.31 -1.44
C ARG A 82 12.27 4.38 -2.65
N ARG A 83 12.84 3.20 -2.46
CA ARG A 83 13.02 2.24 -3.56
C ARG A 83 11.69 1.67 -4.05
N LEU A 84 10.77 1.37 -3.13
CA LEU A 84 9.45 0.88 -3.51
C LEU A 84 8.68 1.94 -4.31
N ASN A 85 8.69 3.18 -3.83
CA ASN A 85 7.99 4.26 -4.53
C ASN A 85 8.63 4.53 -5.90
N ALA A 86 9.94 4.45 -5.99
CA ALA A 86 10.64 4.64 -7.26
C ALA A 86 10.27 3.53 -8.25
N ASP A 87 10.19 2.29 -7.79
CA ASP A 87 9.81 1.16 -8.63
C ASP A 87 8.39 1.31 -9.18
N LEU A 88 7.47 1.80 -8.33
CA LEU A 88 6.08 2.01 -8.73
C LEU A 88 5.88 3.29 -9.55
N GLY A 89 6.85 4.20 -9.53
CA GLY A 89 6.77 5.46 -10.25
C GLY A 89 5.84 6.48 -9.61
N ARG A 90 5.45 6.27 -8.35
CA ARG A 90 4.57 7.20 -7.63
C ARG A 90 4.70 6.96 -6.13
N ARG A 91 4.25 7.95 -5.36
CA ARG A 91 4.36 7.89 -3.91
C ARG A 91 3.16 7.15 -3.33
N VAL A 92 3.32 5.86 -3.08
CA VAL A 92 2.29 5.01 -2.48
C VAL A 92 2.55 4.79 -1.00
N VAL A 93 3.82 4.54 -0.64
CA VAL A 93 4.21 4.26 0.73
C VAL A 93 4.70 5.53 1.40
N THR A 94 4.14 5.87 2.55
CA THR A 94 4.56 7.04 3.33
C THR A 94 5.38 6.67 4.56
N ALA A 95 5.17 5.46 5.07
CA ALA A 95 5.90 4.97 6.25
C ALA A 95 5.97 3.45 6.18
N LEU A 96 6.97 2.87 6.84
CA LEU A 96 7.17 1.43 6.87
C LEU A 96 7.23 0.94 8.32
N VAL A 97 6.49 -0.13 8.59
CA VAL A 97 6.50 -0.82 9.88
C VAL A 97 6.97 -2.25 9.61
N ILE A 98 7.99 -2.70 10.33
CA ILE A 98 8.53 -4.06 10.22
C ILE A 98 8.12 -4.84 11.48
N ARG A 99 7.51 -5.99 11.28
CA ARG A 99 7.03 -6.84 12.39
C ARG A 99 7.47 -8.29 12.24
#